data_cbc2ba607623741d34988c2952b59d7f
#
_entry.id   cbc2ba607623741d34988c2952b59d7f
#
_cell.length_a   1.000
_cell.length_b   1.000
_cell.length_c   1.000
_cell.angle_alpha   90.00
_cell.angle_beta   90.00
_cell.angle_gamma   90.00
#
_symmetry.space_group_name_H-M   'P 1'
#
loop_
_entity.id
_entity.type
_entity.pdbx_description
1 polymer ?
#
loop_
_entity_poly.entity_id
_entity_poly.type
_entity_poly.pdbx_seq_one_letter_code
_entity_poly.pdbx_strand_id
1 'polypeptide(L)'
;MADNTLKEKTSKGLFWGAVSHGTTQVLNLLFGIFLARKLTKADYGILAVISIFTLVAGCIQSAGFSQALANMKKPTHNDYNAVFWFNILAGSAMYGVLFLCAPLIAMFFHQPILVEVSRFTFLAFLISAFGIVPNAYLWINLRNRELAIANFFGLVISGCTGIWMAYHGFAYWSLAWQQVIYITVVNIIRYYYTRWIPTLPVDFSPIRRMFKFSVKLLITNILTTINQKVLTFVFGRIFHIDTVGVYNQADKWNATGSSFISNTINQVAQPVLAAVNDDEQREKRVFRKMTRFTAFLSFPAMFGLAMVGHEFIVITITDYWVSCVPLLQILSIGGAFLPFYILHQNMAISHGRSDLYLYCTIGQIIVQLGIILLFSHWGITTMVIAYSIFTILYLFVWQIVTSPLSHITIWQSLKDILPFLFIAACCMGGTYMTTRSITSLPLLLAVRIIVAASLYFLVLRLLHAEILNECLQFAKNKIKKN
;
A
#
# COMPACT_ATOMS: atom_id res chain seq x y z
N MET A 1 22.35 18.35 26.46
CA MET A 1 21.51 19.27 25.61
C MET A 1 21.26 18.70 24.20
N ALA A 2 22.23 18.12 23.50
CA ALA A 2 22.05 17.57 22.15
C ALA A 2 21.03 16.40 22.07
N ASP A 3 20.97 15.58 23.10
CA ASP A 3 20.07 14.39 23.14
C ASP A 3 18.58 14.79 23.30
N ASN A 4 18.29 15.85 24.08
CA ASN A 4 16.93 16.36 24.23
C ASN A 4 16.40 17.02 22.93
N THR A 5 17.27 17.68 22.18
CA THR A 5 16.88 18.29 20.88
C THR A 5 16.62 17.25 19.80
N LEU A 6 17.37 16.15 19.79
CA LEU A 6 17.12 15.03 18.86
C LEU A 6 15.81 14.30 19.19
N LYS A 7 15.56 14.03 20.47
CA LYS A 7 14.34 13.39 20.95
C LYS A 7 13.09 14.22 20.63
N GLU A 8 13.18 15.54 20.80
CA GLU A 8 12.09 16.46 20.45
C GLU A 8 11.86 16.52 18.93
N LYS A 9 12.92 16.61 18.12
CA LYS A 9 12.81 16.57 16.65
C LYS A 9 12.21 15.26 16.15
N THR A 10 12.63 14.13 16.74
CA THR A 10 12.08 12.82 16.38
C THR A 10 10.60 12.70 16.74
N SER A 11 10.20 13.14 17.93
CA SER A 11 8.81 13.13 18.36
C SER A 11 7.92 14.01 17.47
N LYS A 12 8.37 15.23 17.17
CA LYS A 12 7.69 16.13 16.22
C LYS A 12 7.63 15.52 14.80
N GLY A 13 8.70 14.89 14.36
CA GLY A 13 8.77 14.20 13.06
C GLY A 13 7.77 13.05 12.96
N LEU A 14 7.66 12.22 14.01
CA LEU A 14 6.67 11.13 14.08
C LEU A 14 5.23 11.67 14.09
N PHE A 15 4.96 12.72 14.85
CA PHE A 15 3.64 13.36 14.87
C PHE A 15 3.24 13.87 13.48
N TRP A 16 4.11 14.67 12.83
CA TRP A 16 3.83 15.18 11.49
C TRP A 16 3.77 14.09 10.44
N GLY A 17 4.54 13.01 10.58
CA GLY A 17 4.43 11.83 9.73
C GLY A 17 3.05 11.17 9.84
N ALA A 18 2.55 10.95 11.06
CA ALA A 18 1.23 10.37 11.30
C ALA A 18 0.11 11.28 10.78
N VAL A 19 0.20 12.60 11.04
CA VAL A 19 -0.77 13.59 10.52
C VAL A 19 -0.75 13.59 8.99
N SER A 20 0.43 13.59 8.37
CA SER A 20 0.56 13.54 6.90
C SER A 20 -0.10 12.28 6.32
N HIS A 21 0.21 11.11 6.88
CA HIS A 21 -0.39 9.86 6.40
C HIS A 21 -1.91 9.84 6.57
N GLY A 22 -2.42 10.23 7.73
CA GLY A 22 -3.86 10.29 7.99
C GLY A 22 -4.58 11.25 7.03
N THR A 23 -4.06 12.47 6.90
CA THR A 23 -4.62 13.49 6.00
C THR A 23 -4.57 13.03 4.53
N THR A 24 -3.45 12.45 4.10
CA THR A 24 -3.31 11.89 2.75
C THR A 24 -4.35 10.82 2.46
N GLN A 25 -4.59 9.90 3.39
CA GLN A 25 -5.59 8.84 3.23
C GLN A 25 -7.02 9.40 3.16
N VAL A 26 -7.36 10.34 4.03
CA VAL A 26 -8.69 10.98 4.03
C VAL A 26 -8.91 11.75 2.72
N LEU A 27 -7.95 12.56 2.26
CA LEU A 27 -8.06 13.31 1.01
C LEU A 27 -8.14 12.38 -0.20
N ASN A 28 -7.31 11.35 -0.28
CA ASN A 28 -7.35 10.35 -1.37
C ASN A 28 -8.70 9.62 -1.42
N LEU A 29 -9.27 9.33 -0.25
CA LEU A 29 -10.58 8.72 -0.13
C LEU A 29 -11.66 9.67 -0.65
N LEU A 30 -11.68 10.93 -0.18
CA LEU A 30 -12.65 11.94 -0.59
C LEU A 30 -12.57 12.19 -2.10
N PHE A 31 -11.40 12.54 -2.63
CA PHE A 31 -11.22 12.78 -4.06
C PHE A 31 -11.52 11.53 -4.89
N GLY A 32 -11.14 10.35 -4.38
CA GLY A 32 -11.45 9.09 -5.03
C GLY A 32 -12.95 8.82 -5.14
N ILE A 33 -13.74 9.16 -4.12
CA ILE A 33 -15.20 9.05 -4.13
C ILE A 33 -15.81 9.99 -5.18
N PHE A 34 -15.42 11.27 -5.18
CA PHE A 34 -15.95 12.25 -6.13
C PHE A 34 -15.65 11.87 -7.58
N LEU A 35 -14.42 11.43 -7.86
CA LEU A 35 -14.03 10.97 -9.20
C LEU A 35 -14.78 9.70 -9.61
N ALA A 36 -14.93 8.72 -8.72
CA ALA A 36 -15.63 7.47 -9.04
C ALA A 36 -17.12 7.69 -9.30
N ARG A 37 -17.74 8.75 -8.78
CA ARG A 37 -19.14 9.11 -9.08
C ARG A 37 -19.32 9.68 -10.49
N LYS A 38 -18.25 10.16 -11.14
CA LYS A 38 -18.32 10.79 -12.46
C LYS A 38 -17.65 10.00 -13.56
N LEU A 39 -16.59 9.29 -13.25
CA LEU A 39 -15.80 8.54 -14.22
C LEU A 39 -16.35 7.14 -14.46
N THR A 40 -16.11 6.63 -15.66
CA THR A 40 -16.58 5.31 -16.09
C THR A 40 -15.61 4.20 -15.63
N LYS A 41 -16.08 2.95 -15.74
CA LYS A 41 -15.25 1.75 -15.50
C LYS A 41 -14.06 1.70 -16.43
N ALA A 42 -14.25 2.06 -17.72
CA ALA A 42 -13.19 2.12 -18.71
C ALA A 42 -12.11 3.14 -18.34
N ASP A 43 -12.48 4.33 -17.85
CA ASP A 43 -11.51 5.35 -17.43
C ASP A 43 -10.57 4.81 -16.35
N TYR A 44 -11.12 4.14 -15.35
CA TYR A 44 -10.32 3.50 -14.29
C TYR A 44 -9.49 2.32 -14.81
N GLY A 45 -10.02 1.55 -15.77
CA GLY A 45 -9.30 0.45 -16.41
C GLY A 45 -8.07 0.92 -17.17
N ILE A 46 -8.21 1.99 -17.97
CA ILE A 46 -7.11 2.61 -18.72
C ILE A 46 -5.97 3.01 -17.77
N LEU A 47 -6.29 3.75 -16.72
CA LEU A 47 -5.28 4.20 -15.76
C LEU A 47 -4.71 3.05 -14.91
N ALA A 48 -5.51 2.02 -14.61
CA ALA A 48 -5.03 0.84 -13.90
C ALA A 48 -3.91 0.12 -14.67
N VAL A 49 -4.10 -0.08 -15.98
CA VAL A 49 -3.09 -0.67 -16.87
C VAL A 49 -1.82 0.19 -16.93
N ILE A 50 -1.97 1.50 -17.11
CA ILE A 50 -0.82 2.43 -17.17
C ILE A 50 -0.08 2.47 -15.83
N SER A 51 -0.79 2.37 -14.71
CA SER A 51 -0.20 2.46 -13.37
C SER A 51 0.87 1.40 -13.10
N ILE A 52 0.78 0.24 -13.76
CA ILE A 52 1.77 -0.84 -13.62
C ILE A 52 3.14 -0.38 -14.11
N PHE A 53 3.18 0.21 -15.31
CA PHE A 53 4.41 0.75 -15.89
C PHE A 53 4.94 1.93 -15.08
N THR A 54 4.02 2.79 -14.61
CA THR A 54 4.34 3.94 -13.76
C THR A 54 5.00 3.50 -12.47
N LEU A 55 4.48 2.48 -11.80
CA LEU A 55 5.04 1.98 -10.53
C LEU A 55 6.40 1.31 -10.71
N VAL A 56 6.56 0.47 -11.74
CA VAL A 56 7.84 -0.20 -12.03
C VAL A 56 8.91 0.83 -12.40
N ALA A 57 8.59 1.79 -13.25
CA ALA A 57 9.52 2.85 -13.62
C ALA A 57 9.85 3.77 -12.43
N GLY A 58 8.89 4.03 -11.54
CA GLY A 58 9.13 4.74 -10.28
C GLY A 58 10.13 4.01 -9.38
N CYS A 59 10.07 2.67 -9.30
CA CYS A 59 11.07 1.86 -8.61
C CYS A 59 12.47 2.03 -9.22
N ILE A 60 12.57 2.00 -10.54
CA ILE A 60 13.84 2.18 -11.26
C ILE A 60 14.40 3.58 -11.00
N GLN A 61 13.57 4.60 -11.07
CA GLN A 61 13.96 5.98 -10.86
C GLN A 61 14.43 6.24 -9.42
N SER A 62 13.70 5.75 -8.42
CA SER A 62 14.12 5.90 -7.02
C SER A 62 15.41 5.12 -6.72
N ALA A 63 15.61 3.98 -7.38
CA ALA A 63 16.79 3.08 -7.38
C ALA A 63 17.51 2.96 -6.01
N GLY A 64 16.83 3.28 -4.90
CA GLY A 64 17.41 3.23 -3.55
C GLY A 64 18.42 4.35 -3.23
N PHE A 65 18.67 5.30 -4.13
CA PHE A 65 19.64 6.37 -3.89
C PHE A 65 19.22 7.30 -2.74
N SER A 66 17.92 7.54 -2.55
CA SER A 66 17.41 8.28 -1.38
C SER A 66 17.75 7.56 -0.07
N GLN A 67 17.60 6.24 -0.01
CA GLN A 67 18.02 5.44 1.14
C GLN A 67 19.54 5.38 1.29
N ALA A 68 20.27 5.31 0.17
CA ALA A 68 21.74 5.34 0.19
C ALA A 68 22.27 6.66 0.75
N LEU A 69 21.69 7.80 0.35
CA LEU A 69 22.00 9.11 0.92
C LEU A 69 21.69 9.15 2.44
N ALA A 70 20.56 8.60 2.87
CA ALA A 70 20.18 8.57 4.28
C ALA A 70 21.10 7.72 5.15
N ASN A 71 21.73 6.68 4.57
CA ASN A 71 22.70 5.84 5.27
C ASN A 71 24.08 6.51 5.42
N MET A 72 24.32 7.63 4.75
CA MET A 72 25.53 8.40 4.91
C MET A 72 25.46 9.23 6.22
N LYS A 73 26.52 9.26 7.00
CA LYS A 73 26.57 10.04 8.26
C LYS A 73 26.34 11.54 8.04
N LYS A 74 26.85 12.10 6.94
CA LYS A 74 26.70 13.51 6.53
C LYS A 74 26.83 13.60 5.01
N PRO A 75 25.72 13.48 4.23
CA PRO A 75 25.80 13.67 2.79
C PRO A 75 26.19 15.10 2.44
N THR A 76 27.13 15.25 1.51
CA THR A 76 27.62 16.55 1.01
C THR A 76 26.77 17.08 -0.13
N HIS A 77 26.94 18.34 -0.48
CA HIS A 77 26.28 18.91 -1.67
C HIS A 77 26.60 18.10 -2.94
N ASN A 78 27.85 17.62 -3.07
CA ASN A 78 28.28 16.82 -4.22
C ASN A 78 27.54 15.47 -4.30
N ASP A 79 27.26 14.83 -3.15
CA ASP A 79 26.47 13.58 -3.12
C ASP A 79 25.03 13.82 -3.58
N TYR A 80 24.39 14.89 -3.13
CA TYR A 80 23.05 15.29 -3.60
C TYR A 80 23.06 15.65 -5.10
N ASN A 81 24.08 16.40 -5.55
CA ASN A 81 24.20 16.85 -6.94
C ASN A 81 24.39 15.67 -7.90
N ALA A 82 25.24 14.71 -7.54
CA ALA A 82 25.43 13.48 -8.30
C ALA A 82 24.12 12.67 -8.43
N VAL A 83 23.38 12.50 -7.33
CA VAL A 83 22.09 11.81 -7.32
C VAL A 83 21.05 12.56 -8.16
N PHE A 84 21.03 13.88 -8.10
CA PHE A 84 20.12 14.70 -8.92
C PHE A 84 20.32 14.46 -10.42
N TRP A 85 21.53 14.69 -10.90
CA TRP A 85 21.83 14.54 -12.33
C TRP A 85 21.69 13.11 -12.83
N PHE A 86 22.06 12.12 -11.99
CA PHE A 86 21.81 10.73 -12.31
C PHE A 86 20.31 10.45 -12.50
N ASN A 87 19.46 10.95 -11.60
CA ASN A 87 18.02 10.75 -11.71
C ASN A 87 17.40 11.49 -12.88
N ILE A 88 17.89 12.69 -13.23
CA ILE A 88 17.44 13.38 -14.45
C ILE A 88 17.78 12.55 -15.69
N LEU A 89 19.02 12.05 -15.79
CA LEU A 89 19.42 11.19 -16.91
C LEU A 89 18.60 9.88 -16.95
N ALA A 90 18.50 9.20 -15.82
CA ALA A 90 17.73 7.97 -15.73
C ALA A 90 16.23 8.19 -16.00
N GLY A 91 15.64 9.27 -15.46
CA GLY A 91 14.25 9.64 -15.69
C GLY A 91 13.96 9.99 -17.14
N SER A 92 14.86 10.75 -17.78
CA SER A 92 14.76 11.10 -19.21
C SER A 92 14.90 9.87 -20.11
N ALA A 93 15.88 9.00 -19.82
CA ALA A 93 16.06 7.75 -20.55
C ALA A 93 14.83 6.84 -20.39
N MET A 94 14.32 6.69 -19.18
CA MET A 94 13.12 5.90 -18.90
C MET A 94 11.90 6.47 -19.61
N TYR A 95 11.70 7.79 -19.55
CA TYR A 95 10.62 8.44 -20.29
C TYR A 95 10.75 8.18 -21.80
N GLY A 96 11.94 8.33 -22.37
CA GLY A 96 12.19 8.03 -23.78
C GLY A 96 11.87 6.60 -24.16
N VAL A 97 12.33 5.61 -23.36
CA VAL A 97 12.03 4.20 -23.58
C VAL A 97 10.52 3.95 -23.49
N LEU A 98 9.84 4.42 -22.45
CA LEU A 98 8.40 4.22 -22.27
C LEU A 98 7.59 4.95 -23.34
N PHE A 99 8.01 6.14 -23.78
CA PHE A 99 7.38 6.89 -24.88
C PHE A 99 7.44 6.11 -26.19
N LEU A 100 8.58 5.50 -26.51
CA LEU A 100 8.76 4.65 -27.68
C LEU A 100 8.01 3.31 -27.53
N CYS A 101 7.90 2.77 -26.32
CA CYS A 101 7.16 1.54 -26.04
C CYS A 101 5.64 1.74 -25.96
N ALA A 102 5.13 2.97 -25.91
CA ALA A 102 3.70 3.25 -25.78
C ALA A 102 2.83 2.57 -26.86
N PRO A 103 3.22 2.55 -28.16
CA PRO A 103 2.49 1.80 -29.18
C PRO A 103 2.48 0.28 -28.92
N LEU A 104 3.59 -0.29 -28.42
CA LEU A 104 3.69 -1.71 -28.09
C LEU A 104 2.77 -2.05 -26.89
N ILE A 105 2.68 -1.17 -25.90
CA ILE A 105 1.76 -1.28 -24.78
C ILE A 105 0.33 -1.28 -25.30
N ALA A 106 -0.04 -0.34 -26.17
CA ALA A 106 -1.36 -0.26 -26.75
C ALA A 106 -1.73 -1.50 -27.58
N MET A 107 -0.82 -2.03 -28.36
CA MET A 107 -0.97 -3.27 -29.11
C MET A 107 -1.14 -4.49 -28.17
N PHE A 108 -0.33 -4.57 -27.13
CA PHE A 108 -0.39 -5.68 -26.16
C PHE A 108 -1.74 -5.75 -25.44
N PHE A 109 -2.29 -4.61 -25.02
CA PHE A 109 -3.59 -4.53 -24.34
C PHE A 109 -4.79 -4.36 -25.29
N HIS A 110 -4.58 -4.29 -26.60
CA HIS A 110 -5.61 -4.06 -27.62
C HIS A 110 -6.43 -2.78 -27.38
N GLN A 111 -5.76 -1.71 -26.90
CA GLN A 111 -6.39 -0.42 -26.57
C GLN A 111 -5.59 0.73 -27.19
N PRO A 112 -5.97 1.24 -28.38
CA PRO A 112 -5.24 2.31 -29.08
C PRO A 112 -5.07 3.58 -28.24
N ILE A 113 -6.06 3.89 -27.40
CA ILE A 113 -6.06 5.08 -26.53
C ILE A 113 -4.87 5.11 -25.56
N LEU A 114 -4.30 3.97 -25.23
CA LEU A 114 -3.15 3.88 -24.32
C LEU A 114 -1.92 4.57 -24.88
N VAL A 115 -1.79 4.78 -26.19
CA VAL A 115 -0.61 5.48 -26.77
C VAL A 115 -0.54 6.92 -26.25
N GLU A 116 -1.61 7.67 -26.39
CA GLU A 116 -1.66 9.07 -25.99
C GLU A 116 -1.59 9.24 -24.48
N VAL A 117 -2.44 8.49 -23.77
CA VAL A 117 -2.55 8.59 -22.29
C VAL A 117 -1.26 8.14 -21.62
N SER A 118 -0.62 7.06 -22.11
CA SER A 118 0.66 6.60 -21.57
C SER A 118 1.78 7.62 -21.77
N ARG A 119 1.91 8.14 -22.98
CA ARG A 119 2.93 9.17 -23.28
C ARG A 119 2.81 10.38 -22.37
N PHE A 120 1.58 10.84 -22.13
CA PHE A 120 1.32 11.95 -21.22
C PHE A 120 1.59 11.56 -19.75
N THR A 121 1.07 10.43 -19.30
CA THR A 121 1.22 9.98 -17.90
C THR A 121 2.68 9.71 -17.55
N PHE A 122 3.45 9.17 -18.50
CA PHE A 122 4.88 8.92 -18.30
C PHE A 122 5.70 10.19 -18.14
N LEU A 123 5.21 11.35 -18.58
CA LEU A 123 5.85 12.64 -18.30
C LEU A 123 6.03 12.88 -16.79
N ALA A 124 5.17 12.27 -15.98
CA ALA A 124 5.29 12.30 -14.52
C ALA A 124 6.66 11.80 -14.02
N PHE A 125 7.32 10.86 -14.76
CA PHE A 125 8.68 10.41 -14.41
C PHE A 125 9.71 11.49 -14.56
N LEU A 126 9.67 12.19 -15.68
CA LEU A 126 10.58 13.27 -15.92
C LEU A 126 10.43 14.37 -14.85
N ILE A 127 9.18 14.70 -14.52
CA ILE A 127 8.88 15.70 -13.48
C ILE A 127 9.31 15.18 -12.09
N SER A 128 9.06 13.90 -11.77
CA SER A 128 9.44 13.35 -10.47
C SER A 128 10.95 13.28 -10.25
N ALA A 129 11.74 13.15 -11.31
CA ALA A 129 13.20 13.15 -11.23
C ALA A 129 13.74 14.42 -10.56
N PHE A 130 13.13 15.57 -10.86
CA PHE A 130 13.50 16.83 -10.22
C PHE A 130 13.23 16.84 -8.70
N GLY A 131 12.23 16.11 -8.23
CA GLY A 131 11.80 16.10 -6.83
C GLY A 131 12.56 15.14 -5.92
N ILE A 132 13.38 14.22 -6.44
CA ILE A 132 14.03 13.17 -5.65
C ILE A 132 14.98 13.75 -4.60
N VAL A 133 15.85 14.65 -5.01
CA VAL A 133 16.84 15.28 -4.11
C VAL A 133 16.18 16.17 -3.06
N PRO A 134 15.28 17.11 -3.41
CA PRO A 134 14.55 17.89 -2.42
C PRO A 134 13.78 17.01 -1.41
N ASN A 135 13.18 15.91 -1.88
CA ASN A 135 12.52 14.95 -1.00
C ASN A 135 13.50 14.29 -0.03
N ALA A 136 14.63 13.76 -0.53
CA ALA A 136 15.65 13.12 0.27
C ALA A 136 16.26 14.09 1.29
N TYR A 137 16.52 15.32 0.89
CA TYR A 137 17.03 16.37 1.78
C TYR A 137 16.10 16.66 2.96
N LEU A 138 14.80 16.86 2.69
CA LEU A 138 13.80 17.10 3.74
C LEU A 138 13.66 15.89 4.67
N TRP A 139 13.65 14.68 4.11
CA TRP A 139 13.51 13.44 4.88
C TRP A 139 14.71 13.17 5.79
N ILE A 140 15.93 13.28 5.26
CA ILE A 140 17.18 13.06 6.03
C ILE A 140 17.30 14.09 7.16
N ASN A 141 16.89 15.35 6.93
CA ASN A 141 16.92 16.39 7.92
C ASN A 141 15.70 16.40 8.87
N LEU A 142 14.86 15.34 8.86
CA LEU A 142 13.66 15.18 9.70
C LEU A 142 12.65 16.34 9.56
N ARG A 143 12.61 16.98 8.38
CA ARG A 143 11.68 18.08 8.07
C ARG A 143 10.34 17.54 7.59
N ASN A 144 9.74 16.66 8.40
CA ASN A 144 8.49 15.96 8.05
C ASN A 144 7.29 16.90 7.93
N ARG A 145 7.31 18.06 8.62
CA ARG A 145 6.26 19.08 8.48
C ARG A 145 6.18 19.61 7.06
N GLU A 146 7.31 19.94 6.46
CA GLU A 146 7.40 20.49 5.11
C GLU A 146 7.02 19.44 4.06
N LEU A 147 7.38 18.17 4.29
CA LEU A 147 6.90 17.07 3.47
C LEU A 147 5.38 16.90 3.57
N ALA A 148 4.82 17.02 4.77
CA ALA A 148 3.37 16.96 4.99
C ALA A 148 2.63 18.10 4.26
N ILE A 149 3.14 19.32 4.35
CA ILE A 149 2.58 20.49 3.66
C ILE A 149 2.64 20.29 2.13
N ALA A 150 3.76 19.84 1.60
CA ALA A 150 3.90 19.58 0.16
C ALA A 150 2.89 18.54 -0.33
N ASN A 151 2.74 17.42 0.39
CA ASN A 151 1.78 16.38 0.05
C ASN A 151 0.33 16.87 0.17
N PHE A 152 0.01 17.65 1.20
CA PHE A 152 -1.33 18.21 1.41
C PHE A 152 -1.75 19.11 0.24
N PHE A 153 -0.96 20.14 -0.07
CA PHE A 153 -1.29 21.04 -1.18
C PHE A 153 -1.24 20.35 -2.53
N GLY A 154 -0.30 19.42 -2.72
CA GLY A 154 -0.25 18.57 -3.91
C GLY A 154 -1.56 17.83 -4.13
N LEU A 155 -2.08 17.16 -3.08
CA LEU A 155 -3.34 16.43 -3.15
C LEU A 155 -4.55 17.34 -3.34
N VAL A 156 -4.62 18.45 -2.61
CA VAL A 156 -5.76 19.37 -2.71
C VAL A 156 -5.84 19.98 -4.12
N ILE A 157 -4.74 20.53 -4.62
CA ILE A 157 -4.71 21.16 -5.94
C ILE A 157 -4.99 20.13 -7.05
N SER A 158 -4.31 18.99 -7.03
CA SER A 158 -4.51 17.95 -8.05
C SER A 158 -5.89 17.31 -7.95
N GLY A 159 -6.40 17.08 -6.73
CA GLY A 159 -7.73 16.52 -6.52
C GLY A 159 -8.85 17.47 -6.99
N CYS A 160 -8.77 18.75 -6.64
CA CYS A 160 -9.73 19.75 -7.13
C CYS A 160 -9.69 19.89 -8.65
N THR A 161 -8.49 19.91 -9.25
CA THR A 161 -8.34 19.96 -10.71
C THR A 161 -8.90 18.69 -11.37
N GLY A 162 -8.59 17.50 -10.83
CA GLY A 162 -9.11 16.25 -11.34
C GLY A 162 -10.64 16.18 -11.28
N ILE A 163 -11.26 16.62 -10.18
CA ILE A 163 -12.72 16.71 -10.04
C ILE A 163 -13.28 17.70 -11.07
N TRP A 164 -12.72 18.90 -11.15
CA TRP A 164 -13.16 19.90 -12.12
C TRP A 164 -13.14 19.35 -13.55
N MET A 165 -12.07 18.70 -13.96
CA MET A 165 -11.95 18.07 -15.28
C MET A 165 -12.98 16.95 -15.47
N ALA A 166 -13.19 16.09 -14.47
CA ALA A 166 -14.17 15.01 -14.57
C ALA A 166 -15.60 15.54 -14.76
N TYR A 167 -15.95 16.65 -14.11
CA TYR A 167 -17.27 17.30 -14.30
C TYR A 167 -17.43 17.97 -15.66
N HIS A 168 -16.32 18.37 -16.32
CA HIS A 168 -16.34 18.97 -17.66
C HIS A 168 -16.14 17.93 -18.79
N GLY A 169 -16.25 16.62 -18.47
CA GLY A 169 -16.25 15.58 -19.49
C GLY A 169 -14.88 15.14 -20.00
N PHE A 170 -13.78 15.47 -19.31
CA PHE A 170 -12.44 15.06 -19.72
C PHE A 170 -12.13 13.57 -19.45
N ALA A 171 -13.09 12.79 -18.94
CA ALA A 171 -13.00 11.34 -18.76
C ALA A 171 -11.66 10.92 -18.10
N TYR A 172 -10.98 9.89 -18.63
CA TYR A 172 -9.67 9.38 -18.16
C TYR A 172 -8.57 10.45 -18.05
N TRP A 173 -8.62 11.53 -18.84
CA TRP A 173 -7.69 12.64 -18.72
C TRP A 173 -7.71 13.30 -17.35
N SER A 174 -8.84 13.30 -16.68
CA SER A 174 -8.96 13.83 -15.29
C SER A 174 -7.99 13.15 -14.33
N LEU A 175 -7.87 11.83 -14.43
CA LEU A 175 -6.95 11.03 -13.60
C LEU A 175 -5.48 11.20 -14.04
N ALA A 176 -5.24 11.29 -15.35
CA ALA A 176 -3.91 11.49 -15.90
C ALA A 176 -3.33 12.86 -15.48
N TRP A 177 -4.09 13.93 -15.64
CA TRP A 177 -3.72 15.27 -15.19
C TRP A 177 -3.57 15.36 -13.68
N GLN A 178 -4.46 14.72 -12.92
CA GLN A 178 -4.35 14.67 -11.45
C GLN A 178 -2.98 14.15 -11.02
N GLN A 179 -2.47 13.09 -11.63
CA GLN A 179 -1.16 12.51 -11.30
C GLN A 179 -0.01 13.48 -11.62
N VAL A 180 -0.01 14.09 -12.82
CA VAL A 180 1.02 15.02 -13.25
C VAL A 180 1.03 16.29 -12.40
N ILE A 181 -0.14 16.88 -12.14
CA ILE A 181 -0.28 18.07 -11.29
C ILE A 181 0.17 17.77 -9.86
N TYR A 182 -0.21 16.62 -9.29
CA TYR A 182 0.23 16.24 -7.95
C TYR A 182 1.75 16.27 -7.82
N ILE A 183 2.46 15.58 -8.72
CA ILE A 183 3.93 15.51 -8.68
C ILE A 183 4.55 16.90 -8.90
N THR A 184 4.00 17.68 -9.81
CA THR A 184 4.49 19.04 -10.12
C THR A 184 4.36 19.96 -8.90
N VAL A 185 3.19 20.02 -8.28
CA VAL A 185 2.94 20.88 -7.11
C VAL A 185 3.78 20.45 -5.91
N VAL A 186 3.87 19.15 -5.66
CA VAL A 186 4.71 18.61 -4.58
C VAL A 186 6.17 18.99 -4.78
N ASN A 187 6.69 18.90 -6.01
CA ASN A 187 8.07 19.27 -6.30
C ASN A 187 8.30 20.78 -6.14
N ILE A 188 7.42 21.63 -6.63
CA ILE A 188 7.53 23.10 -6.48
C ILE A 188 7.63 23.46 -4.98
N ILE A 189 6.76 22.90 -4.15
CA ILE A 189 6.75 23.21 -2.72
C ILE A 189 8.01 22.66 -2.04
N ARG A 190 8.49 21.47 -2.41
CA ARG A 190 9.74 20.93 -1.87
C ARG A 190 10.93 21.81 -2.21
N TYR A 191 11.03 22.30 -3.45
CA TYR A 191 12.08 23.25 -3.85
C TYR A 191 12.00 24.55 -3.08
N TYR A 192 10.81 25.09 -2.87
CA TYR A 192 10.61 26.29 -2.07
C TYR A 192 11.19 26.14 -0.65
N TYR A 193 10.98 24.98 -0.02
CA TYR A 193 11.49 24.74 1.33
C TYR A 193 12.97 24.37 1.38
N THR A 194 13.50 23.65 0.40
CA THR A 194 14.91 23.22 0.42
C THR A 194 15.86 24.32 -0.03
N ARG A 195 15.40 25.16 -0.95
CA ARG A 195 16.23 26.16 -1.66
C ARG A 195 17.53 25.56 -2.23
N TRP A 196 17.51 24.23 -2.45
CA TRP A 196 18.65 23.53 -3.00
C TRP A 196 18.68 23.73 -4.52
N ILE A 197 19.86 24.00 -5.06
CA ILE A 197 20.09 24.25 -6.49
C ILE A 197 21.16 23.30 -7.00
N PRO A 198 20.92 22.61 -8.13
CA PRO A 198 21.93 21.76 -8.77
C PRO A 198 23.09 22.63 -9.31
N THR A 199 24.30 22.08 -9.30
CA THR A 199 25.50 22.75 -9.79
C THR A 199 26.21 21.96 -10.87
N LEU A 200 27.01 22.65 -11.67
CA LEU A 200 27.95 22.09 -12.66
C LEU A 200 29.37 22.54 -12.29
N PRO A 201 30.41 21.72 -12.51
CA PRO A 201 30.43 20.39 -13.13
C PRO A 201 29.90 19.29 -12.19
N VAL A 202 29.52 18.12 -12.74
CA VAL A 202 28.97 16.97 -11.99
C VAL A 202 30.05 15.93 -11.78
N ASP A 203 30.28 15.54 -10.52
CA ASP A 203 31.08 14.39 -10.18
C ASP A 203 30.17 13.18 -9.88
N PHE A 204 30.25 12.13 -10.70
CA PHE A 204 29.47 10.90 -10.51
C PHE A 204 30.15 9.86 -9.61
N SER A 205 31.29 10.14 -9.00
CA SER A 205 31.97 9.22 -8.08
C SER A 205 31.10 8.79 -6.91
N PRO A 206 30.20 9.63 -6.32
CA PRO A 206 29.27 9.21 -5.29
C PRO A 206 28.30 8.13 -5.77
N ILE A 207 27.81 8.19 -7.00
CA ILE A 207 26.91 7.21 -7.59
C ILE A 207 27.57 5.83 -7.62
N ARG A 208 28.82 5.75 -8.06
CA ARG A 208 29.57 4.47 -8.11
C ARG A 208 29.70 3.82 -6.73
N ARG A 209 29.89 4.61 -5.67
CA ARG A 209 29.97 4.13 -4.29
C ARG A 209 28.62 3.58 -3.78
N MET A 210 27.52 4.25 -4.14
CA MET A 210 26.16 3.87 -3.72
C MET A 210 25.54 2.75 -4.56
N PHE A 211 26.06 2.50 -5.75
CA PHE A 211 25.44 1.68 -6.79
C PHE A 211 25.13 0.24 -6.34
N LYS A 212 26.11 -0.42 -5.70
CA LYS A 212 25.95 -1.84 -5.26
C LYS A 212 24.82 -2.00 -4.23
N PHE A 213 24.64 -1.04 -3.34
CA PHE A 213 23.57 -1.03 -2.35
C PHE A 213 22.21 -0.71 -3.02
N SER A 214 22.21 0.30 -3.87
CA SER A 214 21.02 0.79 -4.57
C SER A 214 20.41 -0.26 -5.50
N VAL A 215 21.23 -1.02 -6.25
CA VAL A 215 20.74 -2.06 -7.17
C VAL A 215 20.06 -3.21 -6.44
N LYS A 216 20.54 -3.62 -5.26
CA LYS A 216 19.85 -4.66 -4.47
C LYS A 216 18.45 -4.21 -4.05
N LEU A 217 18.32 -2.97 -3.55
CA LEU A 217 17.04 -2.39 -3.19
C LEU A 217 16.11 -2.24 -4.41
N LEU A 218 16.67 -1.82 -5.55
CA LEU A 218 15.95 -1.70 -6.79
C LEU A 218 15.29 -3.01 -7.20
N ILE A 219 16.06 -4.09 -7.27
CA ILE A 219 15.55 -5.42 -7.68
C ILE A 219 14.43 -5.85 -6.71
N THR A 220 14.64 -5.72 -5.41
CA THR A 220 13.64 -6.08 -4.40
C THR A 220 12.35 -5.26 -4.57
N ASN A 221 12.46 -3.94 -4.77
CA ASN A 221 11.31 -3.06 -4.96
C ASN A 221 10.54 -3.39 -6.25
N ILE A 222 11.24 -3.67 -7.36
CA ILE A 222 10.61 -4.07 -8.62
C ILE A 222 9.84 -5.36 -8.44
N LEU A 223 10.45 -6.39 -7.85
CA LEU A 223 9.80 -7.69 -7.64
C LEU A 223 8.56 -7.55 -6.74
N THR A 224 8.67 -6.77 -5.67
CA THR A 224 7.53 -6.50 -4.78
C THR A 224 6.40 -5.76 -5.51
N THR A 225 6.74 -4.77 -6.33
CA THR A 225 5.77 -4.01 -7.12
C THR A 225 5.08 -4.88 -8.18
N ILE A 226 5.83 -5.73 -8.88
CA ILE A 226 5.28 -6.70 -9.82
C ILE A 226 4.32 -7.64 -9.10
N ASN A 227 4.72 -8.18 -7.93
CA ASN A 227 3.87 -9.07 -7.14
C ASN A 227 2.53 -8.42 -6.78
N GLN A 228 2.53 -7.14 -6.40
CA GLN A 228 1.31 -6.41 -6.05
C GLN A 228 0.41 -6.12 -7.25
N LYS A 229 0.94 -6.06 -8.48
CA LYS A 229 0.19 -5.63 -9.67
C LYS A 229 0.04 -6.69 -10.75
N VAL A 230 0.51 -7.89 -10.48
CA VAL A 230 0.47 -8.99 -11.48
C VAL A 230 -0.95 -9.31 -11.94
N LEU A 231 -1.94 -9.30 -11.03
CA LEU A 231 -3.34 -9.51 -11.39
C LEU A 231 -3.85 -8.43 -12.33
N THR A 232 -3.62 -7.14 -12.00
CA THR A 232 -4.03 -6.03 -12.87
C THR A 232 -3.39 -6.13 -14.25
N PHE A 233 -2.12 -6.54 -14.32
CA PHE A 233 -1.40 -6.73 -15.58
C PHE A 233 -2.06 -7.82 -16.45
N VAL A 234 -2.27 -8.99 -15.87
CA VAL A 234 -2.84 -10.12 -16.59
C VAL A 234 -4.30 -9.86 -16.96
N PHE A 235 -5.07 -9.26 -16.06
CA PHE A 235 -6.46 -8.90 -16.36
C PHE A 235 -6.58 -7.88 -17.48
N GLY A 236 -5.66 -6.89 -17.53
CA GLY A 236 -5.60 -5.94 -18.63
C GLY A 236 -5.39 -6.59 -20.00
N ARG A 237 -4.72 -7.76 -20.03
CA ARG A 237 -4.49 -8.51 -21.29
C ARG A 237 -5.65 -9.44 -21.66
N ILE A 238 -6.30 -10.03 -20.67
CA ILE A 238 -7.30 -11.11 -20.88
C ILE A 238 -8.73 -10.55 -20.96
N PHE A 239 -9.05 -9.54 -20.14
CA PHE A 239 -10.42 -9.03 -20.00
C PHE A 239 -10.60 -7.67 -20.66
N HIS A 240 -11.88 -7.34 -20.91
CA HIS A 240 -12.27 -6.02 -21.37
C HIS A 240 -11.89 -4.94 -20.35
N ILE A 241 -11.54 -3.74 -20.82
CA ILE A 241 -11.01 -2.66 -19.99
C ILE A 241 -11.96 -2.23 -18.86
N ASP A 242 -13.27 -2.29 -19.06
CA ASP A 242 -14.29 -2.05 -18.02
C ASP A 242 -14.15 -3.02 -16.85
N THR A 243 -13.91 -4.31 -17.15
CA THR A 243 -13.73 -5.35 -16.16
C THR A 243 -12.47 -5.09 -15.33
N VAL A 244 -11.40 -4.61 -15.96
CA VAL A 244 -10.16 -4.19 -15.27
C VAL A 244 -10.44 -3.00 -14.34
N GLY A 245 -11.26 -2.05 -14.77
CA GLY A 245 -11.71 -0.91 -13.97
C GLY A 245 -12.51 -1.35 -12.74
N VAL A 246 -13.44 -2.30 -12.91
CA VAL A 246 -14.22 -2.91 -11.82
C VAL A 246 -13.29 -3.59 -10.79
N TYR A 247 -12.36 -4.41 -11.28
CA TYR A 247 -11.36 -5.05 -10.42
C TYR A 247 -10.48 -4.00 -9.69
N ASN A 248 -10.01 -3.00 -10.42
CA ASN A 248 -9.15 -1.96 -9.82
C ASN A 248 -9.85 -1.19 -8.70
N GLN A 249 -11.15 -0.93 -8.82
CA GLN A 249 -11.93 -0.33 -7.73
C GLN A 249 -12.06 -1.27 -6.54
N ALA A 250 -12.36 -2.55 -6.75
CA ALA A 250 -12.41 -3.54 -5.68
C ALA A 250 -11.05 -3.67 -4.97
N ASP A 251 -9.95 -3.79 -5.73
CA ASP A 251 -8.58 -3.87 -5.21
C ASP A 251 -8.20 -2.61 -4.43
N LYS A 252 -8.55 -1.43 -4.92
CA LYS A 252 -8.28 -0.15 -4.25
C LYS A 252 -8.90 -0.11 -2.84
N TRP A 253 -10.15 -0.50 -2.69
CA TRP A 253 -10.84 -0.50 -1.40
C TRP A 253 -10.30 -1.58 -0.47
N ASN A 254 -10.05 -2.78 -0.99
CA ASN A 254 -9.38 -3.85 -0.26
C ASN A 254 -7.99 -3.43 0.22
N ALA A 255 -7.17 -2.87 -0.66
CA ALA A 255 -5.83 -2.38 -0.32
C ALA A 255 -5.87 -1.23 0.71
N THR A 256 -6.84 -0.34 0.64
CA THR A 256 -7.02 0.74 1.63
C THR A 256 -7.32 0.17 3.01
N GLY A 257 -8.23 -0.80 3.10
CA GLY A 257 -8.57 -1.46 4.37
C GLY A 257 -7.38 -2.23 4.96
N SER A 258 -6.72 -3.07 4.16
CA SER A 258 -5.60 -3.90 4.62
C SER A 258 -4.34 -3.09 4.92
N SER A 259 -4.07 -2.01 4.17
CA SER A 259 -2.86 -1.18 4.36
C SER A 259 -2.84 -0.45 5.70
N PHE A 260 -3.98 -0.05 6.22
CA PHE A 260 -4.05 0.59 7.54
C PHE A 260 -3.48 -0.33 8.63
N ILE A 261 -3.87 -1.60 8.60
CA ILE A 261 -3.41 -2.62 9.55
C ILE A 261 -1.94 -2.97 9.27
N SER A 262 -1.63 -3.22 8.01
CA SER A 262 -0.29 -3.60 7.55
C SER A 262 0.76 -2.55 7.91
N ASN A 263 0.46 -1.27 7.72
CA ASN A 263 1.38 -0.18 8.06
C ASN A 263 1.60 -0.06 9.57
N THR A 264 0.55 -0.26 10.38
CA THR A 264 0.65 -0.27 11.83
C THR A 264 1.59 -1.38 12.31
N ILE A 265 1.44 -2.58 11.76
CA ILE A 265 2.28 -3.73 12.09
C ILE A 265 3.72 -3.49 11.63
N ASN A 266 3.91 -3.03 10.40
CA ASN A 266 5.25 -2.82 9.83
C ASN A 266 6.09 -1.81 10.61
N GLN A 267 5.47 -0.75 11.16
CA GLN A 267 6.15 0.25 11.97
C GLN A 267 6.68 -0.30 13.30
N VAL A 268 6.05 -1.34 13.85
CA VAL A 268 6.37 -1.90 15.17
C VAL A 268 7.12 -3.22 15.06
N ALA A 269 6.81 -4.06 14.06
CA ALA A 269 7.31 -5.43 13.99
C ALA A 269 8.83 -5.49 13.86
N GLN A 270 9.40 -4.80 12.90
CA GLN A 270 10.84 -4.88 12.63
C GLN A 270 11.70 -4.43 13.82
N PRO A 271 11.50 -3.23 14.42
CA PRO A 271 12.33 -2.81 15.55
C PRO A 271 12.14 -3.67 16.81
N VAL A 272 10.91 -4.15 17.05
CA VAL A 272 10.63 -5.00 18.22
C VAL A 272 11.25 -6.38 18.05
N LEU A 273 11.13 -7.01 16.88
CA LEU A 273 11.76 -8.31 16.63
C LEU A 273 13.27 -8.21 16.64
N ALA A 274 13.85 -7.20 16.06
CA ALA A 274 15.30 -6.96 16.09
C ALA A 274 15.84 -6.74 17.51
N ALA A 275 15.03 -6.19 18.42
CA ALA A 275 15.44 -5.97 19.82
C ALA A 275 15.36 -7.23 20.70
N VAL A 276 14.78 -8.33 20.22
CA VAL A 276 14.59 -9.56 20.98
C VAL A 276 15.17 -10.80 20.31
N ASN A 277 15.83 -10.66 19.15
CA ASN A 277 16.35 -11.78 18.37
C ASN A 277 17.49 -12.57 19.05
N ASP A 278 18.09 -12.02 20.11
CA ASP A 278 19.11 -12.70 20.91
C ASP A 278 18.51 -13.66 21.96
N ASP A 279 17.20 -13.61 22.23
CA ASP A 279 16.49 -14.45 23.21
C ASP A 279 15.33 -15.17 22.51
N GLU A 280 15.55 -16.42 22.13
CA GLU A 280 14.61 -17.27 21.40
C GLU A 280 13.23 -17.38 22.08
N GLN A 281 13.19 -17.55 23.41
CA GLN A 281 11.93 -17.68 24.13
C GLN A 281 11.16 -16.37 24.20
N ARG A 282 11.88 -15.26 24.33
CA ARG A 282 11.31 -13.93 24.32
C ARG A 282 10.79 -13.56 22.93
N GLU A 283 11.56 -13.85 21.91
CA GLU A 283 11.20 -13.61 20.50
C GLU A 283 9.93 -14.41 20.13
N LYS A 284 9.88 -15.69 20.46
CA LYS A 284 8.71 -16.56 20.28
C LYS A 284 7.46 -15.98 20.93
N ARG A 285 7.56 -15.53 22.19
CA ARG A 285 6.43 -14.89 22.89
C ARG A 285 5.99 -13.60 22.23
N VAL A 286 6.93 -12.75 21.83
CA VAL A 286 6.66 -11.48 21.17
C VAL A 286 6.01 -11.72 19.82
N PHE A 287 6.53 -12.60 18.98
CA PHE A 287 5.97 -12.90 17.66
C PHE A 287 4.54 -13.46 17.77
N ARG A 288 4.28 -14.41 18.70
CA ARG A 288 2.94 -14.91 18.95
C ARG A 288 1.97 -13.82 19.41
N LYS A 289 2.43 -12.92 20.27
CA LYS A 289 1.64 -11.77 20.70
C LYS A 289 1.29 -10.85 19.52
N MET A 290 2.26 -10.57 18.65
CA MET A 290 2.04 -9.77 17.45
C MET A 290 1.09 -10.49 16.48
N THR A 291 1.20 -11.79 16.32
CA THR A 291 0.27 -12.60 15.50
C THR A 291 -1.17 -12.51 16.02
N ARG A 292 -1.40 -12.66 17.34
CA ARG A 292 -2.73 -12.49 17.96
C ARG A 292 -3.26 -11.07 17.81
N PHE A 293 -2.41 -10.06 17.98
CA PHE A 293 -2.80 -8.65 17.78
C PHE A 293 -3.17 -8.37 16.32
N THR A 294 -2.42 -8.93 15.38
CA THR A 294 -2.74 -8.85 13.95
C THR A 294 -4.09 -9.48 13.65
N ALA A 295 -4.35 -10.69 14.17
CA ALA A 295 -5.61 -11.40 14.02
C ALA A 295 -6.78 -10.62 14.62
N PHE A 296 -6.60 -10.08 15.82
CA PHE A 296 -7.59 -9.26 16.54
C PHE A 296 -8.04 -8.04 15.72
N LEU A 297 -7.15 -7.40 14.96
CA LEU A 297 -7.48 -6.23 14.15
C LEU A 297 -7.91 -6.58 12.72
N SER A 298 -7.19 -7.52 12.08
CA SER A 298 -7.34 -7.77 10.65
C SER A 298 -8.66 -8.45 10.29
N PHE A 299 -9.03 -9.51 11.01
CA PHE A 299 -10.26 -10.24 10.68
C PHE A 299 -11.51 -9.39 10.82
N PRO A 300 -11.78 -8.68 11.94
CA PRO A 300 -13.01 -7.90 12.05
C PRO A 300 -13.04 -6.73 11.06
N ALA A 301 -11.91 -6.09 10.77
CA ALA A 301 -11.86 -4.98 9.82
C ALA A 301 -12.15 -5.45 8.39
N MET A 302 -11.49 -6.53 7.94
CA MET A 302 -11.61 -6.98 6.56
C MET A 302 -12.88 -7.79 6.31
N PHE A 303 -13.32 -8.63 7.25
CA PHE A 303 -14.61 -9.31 7.16
C PHE A 303 -15.77 -8.32 7.34
N GLY A 304 -15.57 -7.28 8.18
CA GLY A 304 -16.48 -6.15 8.25
C GLY A 304 -16.64 -5.44 6.91
N LEU A 305 -15.52 -5.14 6.23
CA LEU A 305 -15.55 -4.56 4.88
C LEU A 305 -16.26 -5.48 3.87
N ALA A 306 -16.02 -6.78 3.92
CA ALA A 306 -16.72 -7.75 3.08
C ALA A 306 -18.24 -7.76 3.36
N MET A 307 -18.65 -7.69 4.64
CA MET A 307 -20.06 -7.69 5.07
C MET A 307 -20.80 -6.44 4.59
N VAL A 308 -20.19 -5.27 4.74
CA VAL A 308 -20.82 -3.98 4.36
C VAL A 308 -20.48 -3.54 2.94
N GLY A 309 -19.80 -4.35 2.15
CA GLY A 309 -19.26 -3.99 0.85
C GLY A 309 -20.31 -3.44 -0.12
N HIS A 310 -21.53 -3.98 -0.11
CA HIS A 310 -22.62 -3.50 -0.96
C HIS A 310 -23.07 -2.09 -0.55
N GLU A 311 -23.44 -1.87 0.70
CA GLU A 311 -23.90 -0.59 1.21
C GLU A 311 -22.80 0.47 1.11
N PHE A 312 -21.57 0.07 1.43
CA PHE A 312 -20.40 0.94 1.34
C PHE A 312 -20.19 1.44 -0.10
N ILE A 313 -20.21 0.57 -1.09
CA ILE A 313 -20.01 0.94 -2.51
C ILE A 313 -21.17 1.82 -3.02
N VAL A 314 -22.40 1.44 -2.78
CA VAL A 314 -23.56 2.20 -3.27
C VAL A 314 -23.63 3.60 -2.67
N ILE A 315 -23.39 3.73 -1.36
CA ILE A 315 -23.43 5.03 -0.67
C ILE A 315 -22.25 5.92 -1.10
N THR A 316 -21.05 5.34 -1.22
CA THR A 316 -19.86 6.14 -1.51
C THR A 316 -19.71 6.48 -2.98
N ILE A 317 -19.79 5.49 -3.87
CA ILE A 317 -19.45 5.65 -5.30
C ILE A 317 -20.59 5.33 -6.27
N THR A 318 -21.80 5.11 -5.78
CA THR A 318 -23.05 4.82 -6.48
C THR A 318 -23.24 3.36 -6.92
N ASP A 319 -24.47 3.02 -7.27
CA ASP A 319 -24.90 1.70 -7.79
C ASP A 319 -24.28 1.34 -9.15
N TYR A 320 -23.77 2.32 -9.89
CA TYR A 320 -23.00 2.05 -11.11
C TYR A 320 -21.84 1.07 -10.86
N TRP A 321 -21.27 1.06 -9.65
CA TRP A 321 -20.13 0.23 -9.25
C TRP A 321 -20.50 -1.07 -8.52
N VAL A 322 -21.79 -1.43 -8.44
CA VAL A 322 -22.23 -2.66 -7.75
C VAL A 322 -21.50 -3.91 -8.26
N SER A 323 -21.14 -3.93 -9.55
CA SER A 323 -20.37 -5.03 -10.14
C SER A 323 -19.00 -5.29 -9.47
N CYS A 324 -18.45 -4.32 -8.72
CA CYS A 324 -17.19 -4.53 -7.98
C CYS A 324 -17.41 -5.17 -6.61
N VAL A 325 -18.64 -5.21 -6.09
CA VAL A 325 -18.95 -5.73 -4.75
C VAL A 325 -18.53 -7.19 -4.55
N PRO A 326 -18.88 -8.14 -5.43
CA PRO A 326 -18.44 -9.53 -5.26
C PRO A 326 -16.93 -9.67 -5.23
N LEU A 327 -16.22 -8.92 -6.09
CA LEU A 327 -14.74 -8.93 -6.11
C LEU A 327 -14.18 -8.32 -4.83
N LEU A 328 -14.75 -7.22 -4.33
CA LEU A 328 -14.35 -6.60 -3.07
C LEU A 328 -14.53 -7.57 -1.89
N GLN A 329 -15.65 -8.27 -1.83
CA GLN A 329 -15.93 -9.25 -0.78
C GLN A 329 -14.90 -10.38 -0.77
N ILE A 330 -14.62 -10.97 -1.93
CA ILE A 330 -13.64 -12.05 -2.07
C ILE A 330 -12.23 -11.56 -1.73
N LEU A 331 -11.82 -10.40 -2.28
CA LEU A 331 -10.51 -9.80 -2.01
C LEU A 331 -10.34 -9.44 -0.54
N SER A 332 -11.41 -8.97 0.14
CA SER A 332 -11.34 -8.62 1.57
C SER A 332 -11.12 -9.84 2.45
N ILE A 333 -11.70 -10.99 2.10
CA ILE A 333 -11.44 -12.24 2.82
C ILE A 333 -9.98 -12.64 2.69
N GLY A 334 -9.41 -12.64 1.48
CA GLY A 334 -7.98 -12.88 1.26
C GLY A 334 -7.09 -11.80 1.88
N GLY A 335 -7.50 -10.54 1.76
CA GLY A 335 -6.81 -9.36 2.28
C GLY A 335 -6.63 -9.36 3.79
N ALA A 336 -7.51 -10.04 4.53
CA ALA A 336 -7.38 -10.23 5.98
C ALA A 336 -6.09 -10.95 6.38
N PHE A 337 -5.48 -11.71 5.47
CA PHE A 337 -4.27 -12.47 5.73
C PHE A 337 -2.97 -11.73 5.33
N LEU A 338 -3.05 -10.65 4.55
CA LEU A 338 -1.87 -9.89 4.10
C LEU A 338 -1.03 -9.30 5.25
N PRO A 339 -1.61 -8.79 6.36
CA PRO A 339 -0.81 -8.29 7.47
C PRO A 339 0.08 -9.35 8.14
N PHE A 340 -0.31 -10.62 8.09
CA PHE A 340 0.52 -11.72 8.61
C PHE A 340 1.77 -11.94 7.76
N TYR A 341 1.69 -11.74 6.43
CA TYR A 341 2.87 -11.80 5.56
C TYR A 341 3.93 -10.80 6.02
N ILE A 342 3.49 -9.58 6.38
CA ILE A 342 4.39 -8.53 6.87
C ILE A 342 5.09 -8.95 8.16
N LEU A 343 4.42 -9.66 9.06
CA LEU A 343 5.05 -10.21 10.26
C LEU A 343 6.17 -11.19 9.90
N HIS A 344 5.90 -12.16 9.02
CA HIS A 344 6.90 -13.14 8.59
C HIS A 344 8.06 -12.49 7.80
N GLN A 345 7.75 -11.50 6.95
CA GLN A 345 8.77 -10.72 6.24
C GLN A 345 9.69 -9.98 7.22
N ASN A 346 9.13 -9.32 8.24
CA ASN A 346 9.92 -8.62 9.25
C ASN A 346 10.72 -9.59 10.13
N MET A 347 10.22 -10.79 10.39
CA MET A 347 10.98 -11.86 11.07
C MET A 347 12.22 -12.25 10.25
N ALA A 348 12.07 -12.50 8.96
CA ALA A 348 13.19 -12.81 8.10
C ALA A 348 14.22 -11.66 8.01
N ILE A 349 13.73 -10.42 7.93
CA ILE A 349 14.59 -9.23 7.84
C ILE A 349 15.33 -8.98 9.16
N SER A 350 14.70 -9.14 10.33
CA SER A 350 15.34 -8.95 11.63
C SER A 350 16.51 -9.92 11.89
N HIS A 351 16.45 -11.10 11.28
CA HIS A 351 17.54 -12.09 11.31
C HIS A 351 18.57 -11.92 10.15
N GLY A 352 18.46 -10.83 9.37
CA GLY A 352 19.35 -10.61 8.22
C GLY A 352 19.11 -11.55 7.03
N ARG A 353 18.04 -12.38 7.05
CA ARG A 353 17.70 -13.37 6.03
C ARG A 353 16.81 -12.78 4.94
N SER A 354 17.26 -11.68 4.34
CA SER A 354 16.57 -11.07 3.19
C SER A 354 16.49 -11.99 1.96
N ASP A 355 17.34 -13.02 1.90
CA ASP A 355 17.30 -14.09 0.92
C ASP A 355 15.98 -14.88 0.98
N LEU A 356 15.51 -15.23 2.18
CA LEU A 356 14.23 -15.92 2.37
C LEU A 356 13.05 -15.05 1.92
N TYR A 357 13.09 -13.76 2.24
CA TYR A 357 12.09 -12.82 1.75
C TYR A 357 12.01 -12.79 0.24
N LEU A 358 13.17 -12.73 -0.43
CA LEU A 358 13.25 -12.71 -1.90
C LEU A 358 12.73 -14.02 -2.52
N TYR A 359 13.16 -15.17 -2.01
CA TYR A 359 12.71 -16.48 -2.54
C TYR A 359 11.21 -16.71 -2.36
N CYS A 360 10.66 -16.38 -1.19
CA CYS A 360 9.23 -16.46 -0.97
C CYS A 360 8.45 -15.53 -1.90
N THR A 361 8.93 -14.30 -2.13
CA THR A 361 8.27 -13.36 -3.04
C THR A 361 8.30 -13.86 -4.50
N ILE A 362 9.42 -14.38 -4.96
CA ILE A 362 9.54 -14.97 -6.31
C ILE A 362 8.63 -16.19 -6.44
N GLY A 363 8.67 -17.10 -5.48
CA GLY A 363 7.79 -18.27 -5.45
C GLY A 363 6.31 -17.88 -5.48
N GLN A 364 5.93 -16.84 -4.74
CA GLN A 364 4.57 -16.30 -4.75
C GLN A 364 4.17 -15.82 -6.14
N ILE A 365 5.02 -15.05 -6.83
CA ILE A 365 4.76 -14.54 -8.19
C ILE A 365 4.57 -15.70 -9.18
N ILE A 366 5.45 -16.71 -9.15
CA ILE A 366 5.40 -17.83 -10.07
C ILE A 366 4.11 -18.63 -9.90
N VAL A 367 3.76 -19.00 -8.67
CA VAL A 367 2.54 -19.77 -8.39
C VAL A 367 1.29 -18.94 -8.71
N GLN A 368 1.30 -17.65 -8.38
CA GLN A 368 0.22 -16.73 -8.67
C GLN A 368 -0.03 -16.62 -10.19
N LEU A 369 1.02 -16.47 -11.00
CA LEU A 369 0.92 -16.47 -12.46
C LEU A 369 0.39 -17.81 -12.96
N GLY A 370 0.85 -18.92 -12.42
CA GLY A 370 0.35 -20.27 -12.78
C GLY A 370 -1.16 -20.41 -12.51
N ILE A 371 -1.63 -19.97 -11.34
CA ILE A 371 -3.06 -19.97 -10.98
C ILE A 371 -3.87 -19.11 -11.94
N ILE A 372 -3.40 -17.90 -12.23
CA ILE A 372 -4.08 -16.97 -13.12
C ILE A 372 -4.23 -17.57 -14.52
N LEU A 373 -3.16 -18.15 -15.07
CA LEU A 373 -3.19 -18.78 -16.39
C LEU A 373 -4.11 -20.01 -16.42
N LEU A 374 -4.09 -20.82 -15.37
CA LEU A 374 -4.94 -22.01 -15.27
C LEU A 374 -6.43 -21.66 -15.24
N PHE A 375 -6.81 -20.62 -14.50
CA PHE A 375 -8.21 -20.19 -14.32
C PHE A 375 -8.65 -19.10 -15.30
N SER A 376 -7.82 -18.71 -16.27
CA SER A 376 -8.09 -17.60 -17.20
C SER A 376 -9.40 -17.76 -18.00
N HIS A 377 -9.79 -19.00 -18.33
CA HIS A 377 -11.00 -19.30 -19.10
C HIS A 377 -12.30 -19.28 -18.28
N TRP A 378 -12.22 -19.22 -16.93
CA TRP A 378 -13.39 -19.35 -16.05
C TRP A 378 -13.91 -18.01 -15.52
N GLY A 379 -13.40 -16.91 -16.08
CA GLY A 379 -13.85 -15.57 -15.77
C GLY A 379 -13.16 -14.96 -14.55
N ILE A 380 -13.30 -13.62 -14.43
CA ILE A 380 -12.55 -12.84 -13.43
C ILE A 380 -12.88 -13.22 -11.98
N THR A 381 -14.14 -13.53 -11.68
CA THR A 381 -14.58 -13.89 -10.33
C THR A 381 -13.88 -15.16 -9.84
N THR A 382 -13.81 -16.20 -10.70
CA THR A 382 -13.13 -17.45 -10.37
C THR A 382 -11.64 -17.24 -10.17
N MET A 383 -11.00 -16.41 -11.02
CA MET A 383 -9.59 -16.05 -10.85
C MET A 383 -9.33 -15.34 -9.53
N VAL A 384 -10.20 -14.40 -9.13
CA VAL A 384 -10.07 -13.67 -7.87
C VAL A 384 -10.33 -14.58 -6.67
N ILE A 385 -11.25 -15.55 -6.77
CA ILE A 385 -11.46 -16.58 -5.74
C ILE A 385 -10.19 -17.44 -5.59
N ALA A 386 -9.67 -17.97 -6.72
CA ALA A 386 -8.46 -18.79 -6.71
C ALA A 386 -7.25 -18.03 -6.15
N TYR A 387 -7.10 -16.75 -6.51
CA TYR A 387 -6.09 -15.86 -5.95
C TYR A 387 -6.25 -15.65 -4.43
N SER A 388 -7.47 -15.43 -3.95
CA SER A 388 -7.74 -15.23 -2.52
C SER A 388 -7.48 -16.50 -1.72
N ILE A 389 -7.88 -17.67 -2.24
CA ILE A 389 -7.55 -18.97 -1.64
C ILE A 389 -6.04 -19.18 -1.61
N PHE A 390 -5.35 -18.90 -2.72
CA PHE A 390 -3.91 -18.97 -2.78
C PHE A 390 -3.24 -18.05 -1.75
N THR A 391 -3.71 -16.82 -1.59
CA THR A 391 -3.19 -15.88 -0.59
C THR A 391 -3.33 -16.45 0.82
N ILE A 392 -4.45 -17.10 1.15
CA ILE A 392 -4.63 -17.76 2.45
C ILE A 392 -3.66 -18.92 2.60
N LEU A 393 -3.57 -19.80 1.61
CA LEU A 393 -2.71 -20.99 1.65
C LEU A 393 -1.21 -20.64 1.65
N TYR A 394 -0.80 -19.59 0.96
CA TYR A 394 0.60 -19.19 0.89
C TYR A 394 1.13 -18.65 2.24
N LEU A 395 0.26 -18.30 3.17
CA LEU A 395 0.65 -18.00 4.55
C LEU A 395 1.33 -19.22 5.21
N PHE A 396 0.90 -20.44 4.89
CA PHE A 396 1.57 -21.65 5.39
C PHE A 396 2.99 -21.79 4.87
N VAL A 397 3.25 -21.37 3.63
CA VAL A 397 4.62 -21.34 3.07
C VAL A 397 5.48 -20.37 3.87
N TRP A 398 4.98 -19.16 4.12
CA TRP A 398 5.67 -18.18 4.98
C TRP A 398 5.94 -18.75 6.38
N GLN A 399 4.94 -19.39 6.98
CA GLN A 399 5.07 -20.01 8.30
C GLN A 399 6.15 -21.11 8.30
N ILE A 400 6.17 -21.99 7.31
CA ILE A 400 7.18 -23.07 7.20
C ILE A 400 8.58 -22.49 7.06
N VAL A 401 8.75 -21.51 6.16
CA VAL A 401 10.05 -20.90 5.89
C VAL A 401 10.60 -20.10 7.09
N THR A 402 9.74 -19.46 7.85
CA THR A 402 10.16 -18.68 9.03
C THR A 402 10.10 -19.47 10.34
N SER A 403 9.56 -20.68 10.34
CA SER A 403 9.50 -21.56 11.54
C SER A 403 10.88 -21.79 12.21
N PRO A 404 11.98 -22.01 11.44
CA PRO A 404 13.31 -22.17 12.06
C PRO A 404 13.81 -20.90 12.75
N LEU A 405 13.32 -19.70 12.36
CA LEU A 405 13.70 -18.42 12.96
C LEU A 405 12.81 -18.09 14.17
N SER A 406 11.52 -18.30 14.04
CA SER A 406 10.53 -17.94 15.07
C SER A 406 10.35 -19.04 16.13
N HIS A 407 10.85 -20.26 15.89
CA HIS A 407 10.63 -21.44 16.72
C HIS A 407 9.15 -21.74 17.02
N ILE A 408 8.26 -21.33 16.07
CA ILE A 408 6.80 -21.50 16.19
C ILE A 408 6.33 -22.55 15.20
N THR A 409 5.63 -23.56 15.72
CA THR A 409 5.02 -24.59 14.89
C THR A 409 3.75 -24.07 14.19
N ILE A 410 3.39 -24.67 13.07
CA ILE A 410 2.14 -24.35 12.33
C ILE A 410 0.94 -24.46 13.27
N TRP A 411 0.91 -25.45 14.15
CA TRP A 411 -0.19 -25.65 15.09
C TRP A 411 -0.31 -24.51 16.12
N GLN A 412 0.82 -23.98 16.58
CA GLN A 412 0.83 -22.81 17.48
C GLN A 412 0.31 -21.55 16.78
N SER A 413 0.72 -21.32 15.52
CA SER A 413 0.19 -20.21 14.71
C SER A 413 -1.31 -20.35 14.47
N LEU A 414 -1.79 -21.54 14.14
CA LEU A 414 -3.22 -21.77 13.96
C LEU A 414 -4.01 -21.50 15.25
N LYS A 415 -3.51 -21.95 16.41
CA LYS A 415 -4.13 -21.65 17.71
C LYS A 415 -4.18 -20.15 18.01
N ASP A 416 -3.22 -19.36 17.51
CA ASP A 416 -3.20 -17.92 17.72
C ASP A 416 -4.09 -17.16 16.71
N ILE A 417 -4.37 -17.73 15.54
CA ILE A 417 -5.11 -17.09 14.43
C ILE A 417 -6.58 -17.53 14.39
N LEU A 418 -6.86 -18.84 14.44
CA LEU A 418 -8.20 -19.38 14.19
C LEU A 418 -9.30 -18.87 15.16
N PRO A 419 -9.05 -18.68 16.47
CA PRO A 419 -10.09 -18.18 17.36
C PRO A 419 -10.62 -16.81 16.90
N PHE A 420 -9.74 -15.89 16.55
CA PHE A 420 -10.12 -14.53 16.08
C PHE A 420 -10.81 -14.58 14.73
N LEU A 421 -10.38 -15.47 13.83
CA LEU A 421 -11.01 -15.69 12.53
C LEU A 421 -12.46 -16.16 12.71
N PHE A 422 -12.68 -17.22 13.51
CA PHE A 422 -14.02 -17.76 13.73
C PHE A 422 -14.92 -16.77 14.46
N ILE A 423 -14.43 -16.10 15.51
CA ILE A 423 -15.20 -15.09 16.24
C ILE A 423 -15.61 -13.96 15.27
N ALA A 424 -14.67 -13.44 14.47
CA ALA A 424 -14.98 -12.39 13.50
C ALA A 424 -16.00 -12.88 12.45
N ALA A 425 -15.82 -14.07 11.89
CA ALA A 425 -16.73 -14.64 10.90
C ALA A 425 -18.16 -14.84 11.49
N CYS A 426 -18.27 -15.38 12.70
CA CYS A 426 -19.55 -15.56 13.37
C CYS A 426 -20.22 -14.22 13.71
N CYS A 427 -19.46 -13.24 14.23
CA CYS A 427 -20.00 -11.91 14.55
C CYS A 427 -20.49 -11.19 13.29
N MET A 428 -19.71 -11.20 12.21
CA MET A 428 -20.10 -10.55 10.94
C MET A 428 -21.28 -11.29 10.28
N GLY A 429 -21.25 -12.62 10.24
CA GLY A 429 -22.36 -13.44 9.72
C GLY A 429 -23.66 -13.26 10.52
N GLY A 430 -23.57 -13.27 11.84
CA GLY A 430 -24.72 -13.03 12.73
C GLY A 430 -25.28 -11.61 12.56
N THR A 431 -24.41 -10.59 12.48
CA THR A 431 -24.82 -9.21 12.21
C THR A 431 -25.51 -9.09 10.85
N TYR A 432 -24.96 -9.70 9.81
CA TYR A 432 -25.56 -9.70 8.48
C TYR A 432 -26.96 -10.29 8.48
N MET A 433 -27.16 -11.44 9.16
CA MET A 433 -28.47 -12.10 9.24
C MET A 433 -29.50 -11.27 10.02
N THR A 434 -29.12 -10.70 11.16
CA THR A 434 -30.03 -9.93 12.02
C THR A 434 -30.42 -8.58 11.49
N THR A 435 -29.57 -7.98 10.63
CA THR A 435 -29.81 -6.65 10.05
C THR A 435 -30.48 -6.69 8.67
N ARG A 436 -30.77 -7.86 8.13
CA ARG A 436 -31.30 -8.04 6.77
C ARG A 436 -32.64 -7.33 6.51
N SER A 437 -33.41 -7.08 7.57
CA SER A 437 -34.73 -6.45 7.48
C SER A 437 -34.69 -4.94 7.32
N ILE A 438 -33.53 -4.30 7.44
CA ILE A 438 -33.39 -2.85 7.35
C ILE A 438 -33.29 -2.45 5.87
N THR A 439 -34.23 -1.64 5.41
CA THR A 439 -34.33 -1.22 3.98
C THR A 439 -33.51 0.02 3.65
N SER A 440 -33.30 0.92 4.62
CA SER A 440 -32.53 2.15 4.43
C SER A 440 -31.02 1.85 4.40
N LEU A 441 -30.36 2.01 3.25
CA LEU A 441 -28.91 1.71 3.08
C LEU A 441 -27.99 2.46 4.05
N PRO A 442 -28.15 3.80 4.29
CA PRO A 442 -27.28 4.49 5.26
C PRO A 442 -27.47 4.00 6.70
N LEU A 443 -28.74 3.75 7.09
CA LEU A 443 -29.05 3.20 8.41
C LEU A 443 -28.48 1.79 8.55
N LEU A 444 -28.66 0.94 7.51
CA LEU A 444 -28.14 -0.41 7.47
C LEU A 444 -26.62 -0.44 7.63
N LEU A 445 -25.89 0.42 6.91
CA LEU A 445 -24.44 0.56 7.03
C LEU A 445 -24.03 0.92 8.47
N ALA A 446 -24.64 1.96 9.04
CA ALA A 446 -24.34 2.40 10.40
C ALA A 446 -24.65 1.32 11.45
N VAL A 447 -25.82 0.70 11.36
CA VAL A 447 -26.24 -0.38 12.27
C VAL A 447 -25.30 -1.59 12.15
N ARG A 448 -24.96 -2.00 10.94
CA ARG A 448 -24.01 -3.13 10.72
C ARG A 448 -22.67 -2.87 11.37
N ILE A 449 -22.09 -1.68 11.19
CA ILE A 449 -20.80 -1.32 11.77
C ILE A 449 -20.88 -1.34 13.31
N ILE A 450 -21.90 -0.70 13.89
CA ILE A 450 -22.04 -0.58 15.34
C ILE A 450 -22.31 -1.95 15.97
N VAL A 451 -23.24 -2.71 15.43
CA VAL A 451 -23.63 -4.04 15.96
C VAL A 451 -22.46 -5.02 15.85
N ALA A 452 -21.79 -5.07 14.68
CA ALA A 452 -20.65 -5.95 14.48
C ALA A 452 -19.49 -5.63 15.44
N ALA A 453 -19.14 -4.34 15.57
CA ALA A 453 -18.09 -3.91 16.49
C ALA A 453 -18.44 -4.22 17.94
N SER A 454 -19.68 -3.93 18.36
CA SER A 454 -20.16 -4.20 19.73
C SER A 454 -20.21 -5.69 20.03
N LEU A 455 -20.71 -6.50 19.10
CA LEU A 455 -20.79 -7.95 19.23
C LEU A 455 -19.40 -8.58 19.32
N TYR A 456 -18.48 -8.18 18.43
CA TYR A 456 -17.10 -8.64 18.45
C TYR A 456 -16.40 -8.30 19.78
N PHE A 457 -16.55 -7.06 20.24
CA PHE A 457 -16.01 -6.63 21.53
C PHE A 457 -16.61 -7.42 22.71
N LEU A 458 -17.93 -7.60 22.71
CA LEU A 458 -18.65 -8.35 23.76
C LEU A 458 -18.17 -9.81 23.84
N VAL A 459 -18.11 -10.49 22.69
CA VAL A 459 -17.68 -11.90 22.62
C VAL A 459 -16.24 -12.05 23.13
N LEU A 460 -15.33 -11.17 22.70
CA LEU A 460 -13.95 -11.21 23.18
C LEU A 460 -13.82 -10.92 24.67
N ARG A 461 -14.68 -10.07 25.20
CA ARG A 461 -14.72 -9.79 26.65
C ARG A 461 -15.25 -10.99 27.44
N LEU A 462 -16.28 -11.66 26.94
CA LEU A 462 -16.83 -12.89 27.55
C LEU A 462 -15.81 -14.04 27.52
N LEU A 463 -15.04 -14.15 26.46
CA LEU A 463 -13.97 -15.14 26.33
C LEU A 463 -12.67 -14.76 27.06
N HIS A 464 -12.67 -13.64 27.80
CA HIS A 464 -11.49 -13.13 28.52
C HIS A 464 -10.22 -13.04 27.63
N ALA A 465 -10.36 -12.60 26.37
CA ALA A 465 -9.24 -12.51 25.44
C ALA A 465 -8.12 -11.61 26.00
N GLU A 466 -6.93 -12.19 26.22
CA GLU A 466 -5.77 -11.50 26.80
C GLU A 466 -5.44 -10.19 26.07
N ILE A 467 -5.45 -10.22 24.72
CA ILE A 467 -5.14 -9.06 23.87
C ILE A 467 -6.12 -7.90 24.13
N LEU A 468 -7.41 -8.16 24.28
CA LEU A 468 -8.39 -7.12 24.59
C LEU A 468 -8.13 -6.50 25.97
N ASN A 469 -7.86 -7.33 26.98
CA ASN A 469 -7.58 -6.87 28.33
C ASN A 469 -6.30 -5.98 28.37
N GLU A 470 -5.26 -6.36 27.66
CA GLU A 470 -4.04 -5.57 27.53
C GLU A 470 -4.29 -4.23 26.85
N CYS A 471 -5.05 -4.21 25.75
CA CYS A 471 -5.42 -2.97 25.07
C CYS A 471 -6.23 -2.04 25.99
N LEU A 472 -7.16 -2.58 26.74
CA LEU A 472 -7.97 -1.81 27.70
C LEU A 472 -7.13 -1.27 28.87
N GLN A 473 -6.20 -2.05 29.40
CA GLN A 473 -5.28 -1.61 30.45
C GLN A 473 -4.36 -0.50 29.95
N PHE A 474 -3.82 -0.64 28.75
CA PHE A 474 -3.01 0.41 28.13
C PHE A 474 -3.77 1.72 27.96
N ALA A 475 -5.01 1.66 27.47
CA ALA A 475 -5.89 2.81 27.32
C ALA A 475 -6.20 3.48 28.68
N LYS A 476 -6.54 2.70 29.69
CA LYS A 476 -6.79 3.19 31.07
C LYS A 476 -5.58 3.87 31.68
N ASN A 477 -4.39 3.27 31.51
CA ASN A 477 -3.14 3.83 32.04
C ASN A 477 -2.74 5.15 31.35
N LYS A 478 -3.06 5.30 30.06
CA LYS A 478 -2.81 6.55 29.32
C LYS A 478 -3.76 7.67 29.74
N ILE A 479 -5.03 7.35 29.97
CA ILE A 479 -6.05 8.31 30.45
C ILE A 479 -5.73 8.77 31.89
N LYS A 480 -5.16 7.93 32.75
CA LYS A 480 -4.74 8.31 34.11
C LYS A 480 -3.47 9.15 34.17
N LYS A 481 -2.67 9.20 33.10
CA LYS A 481 -1.41 9.98 33.04
C LYS A 481 -1.57 11.36 32.38
N ASN A 482 -2.71 11.60 31.72
CA ASN A 482 -3.14 12.92 31.24
C ASN A 482 -4.17 13.51 32.20
#